data_fe84b08a52e405266bdb48049c4a7bc0
#
_entry.id   fe84b08a52e405266bdb48049c4a7bc0
#
_cell.length_a   1.000
_cell.length_b   1.000
_cell.length_c   1.000
_cell.angle_alpha   90.00
_cell.angle_beta   90.00
_cell.angle_gamma   90.00
#
_symmetry.space_group_name_H-M   'P 1'
#
loop_
_entity.id
_entity.type
_entity.pdbx_description
1 polymer ?
#
loop_
_entity_poly.entity_id
_entity_poly.type
_entity_poly.pdbx_seq_one_letter_code
_entity_poly.pdbx_strand_id
1 'polypeptide(L)'
;MGKFDLYILINFGYIIIFGILAAALFLLNMPKQEKGLEGYRKSRYTLGIATGLMSLYCLFRIMIPQHHGDYIDFWLMVTFTLVFSWLTFSSFLFIIETPRYHIRHFIADGLIPVSVLVLAGIVGLFFPSMQGTMIIIFGCGYGIKCIWMLYTCLKEYRKCRKEIENYYDEGPQTTWMYLTLILSFILSIFALVVFYVPQLSVIFYICLPAAYIYLAFKVIGFSTRKIDNIRKKNLTLDVKPVAEKQEKTKDLSSKISPLVEVWVKEKKFCKEGLTIKDVAMEMGTNQSYLSQYINNCLNQTFQVWLNTLRIEESKILLASEEKISIEEIGIRVGIPQNYNFSRWFRAVTDMTPFQYRREILSGKQKFE
;
A
#
# COMPACT_ATOMS: atom_id res chain seq x y z
N MET A 1 -19.16 -35.12 -24.16
CA MET A 1 -18.12 -34.73 -23.18
C MET A 1 -18.72 -34.93 -21.80
N GLY A 2 -18.22 -35.88 -21.02
CA GLY A 2 -18.76 -36.18 -19.69
C GLY A 2 -18.41 -35.06 -18.71
N LYS A 3 -19.15 -34.97 -17.57
CA LYS A 3 -18.84 -33.99 -16.51
C LYS A 3 -17.39 -34.12 -16.00
N PHE A 4 -16.84 -35.30 -16.01
CA PHE A 4 -15.47 -35.63 -15.63
C PHE A 4 -14.44 -35.04 -16.59
N ASP A 5 -14.69 -35.11 -17.91
CA ASP A 5 -13.77 -34.56 -18.92
C ASP A 5 -13.68 -33.04 -18.84
N LEU A 6 -14.84 -32.40 -18.60
CA LEU A 6 -14.90 -30.94 -18.45
C LEU A 6 -14.14 -30.47 -17.22
N TYR A 7 -14.24 -31.20 -16.09
CA TYR A 7 -13.51 -30.86 -14.85
C TYR A 7 -12.00 -30.95 -15.07
N ILE A 8 -11.51 -32.01 -15.68
CA ILE A 8 -10.08 -32.19 -15.98
C ILE A 8 -9.61 -31.05 -16.90
N LEU A 9 -10.35 -30.74 -17.97
CA LEU A 9 -10.00 -29.70 -18.92
C LEU A 9 -9.88 -28.33 -18.23
N ILE A 10 -10.81 -27.97 -17.34
CA ILE A 10 -10.76 -26.73 -16.57
C ILE A 10 -9.50 -26.67 -15.70
N ASN A 11 -9.21 -27.72 -14.95
CA ASN A 11 -8.02 -27.75 -14.08
C ASN A 11 -6.72 -27.69 -14.89
N PHE A 12 -6.62 -28.32 -16.05
CA PHE A 12 -5.49 -28.16 -16.97
C PHE A 12 -5.33 -26.71 -17.43
N GLY A 13 -6.43 -26.05 -17.82
CA GLY A 13 -6.42 -24.64 -18.15
C GLY A 13 -5.87 -23.75 -17.01
N TYR A 14 -6.28 -24.04 -15.78
CA TYR A 14 -5.79 -23.35 -14.58
C TYR A 14 -4.29 -23.58 -14.33
N ILE A 15 -3.81 -24.83 -14.47
CA ILE A 15 -2.39 -25.15 -14.31
C ILE A 15 -1.55 -24.30 -15.28
N ILE A 16 -1.97 -24.23 -16.54
CA ILE A 16 -1.25 -23.46 -17.56
C ILE A 16 -1.30 -21.96 -17.26
N ILE A 17 -2.50 -21.41 -17.05
CA ILE A 17 -2.69 -19.96 -16.85
C ILE A 17 -1.93 -19.50 -15.59
N PHE A 18 -2.14 -20.15 -14.45
CA PHE A 18 -1.53 -19.74 -13.20
C PHE A 18 -0.03 -20.06 -13.15
N GLY A 19 0.43 -21.11 -13.83
CA GLY A 19 1.85 -21.40 -14.01
C GLY A 19 2.56 -20.31 -14.83
N ILE A 20 1.96 -19.88 -15.95
CA ILE A 20 2.49 -18.78 -16.76
C ILE A 20 2.49 -17.46 -15.98
N LEU A 21 1.42 -17.17 -15.22
CA LEU A 21 1.36 -15.97 -14.37
C LEU A 21 2.44 -15.98 -13.29
N ALA A 22 2.67 -17.11 -12.65
CA ALA A 22 3.75 -17.27 -11.67
C ALA A 22 5.11 -17.01 -12.30
N ALA A 23 5.41 -17.64 -13.44
CA ALA A 23 6.66 -17.44 -14.18
C ALA A 23 6.82 -15.97 -14.60
N ALA A 24 5.77 -15.32 -15.11
CA ALA A 24 5.78 -13.92 -15.48
C ALA A 24 6.09 -13.00 -14.29
N LEU A 25 5.48 -13.25 -13.13
CA LEU A 25 5.71 -12.47 -11.92
C LEU A 25 7.12 -12.63 -11.36
N PHE A 26 7.74 -13.80 -11.50
CA PHE A 26 9.12 -14.04 -11.04
C PHE A 26 10.18 -13.57 -12.02
N LEU A 27 9.96 -13.72 -13.33
CA LEU A 27 10.99 -13.58 -14.35
C LEU A 27 10.92 -12.26 -15.13
N LEU A 28 9.72 -11.77 -15.48
CA LEU A 28 9.58 -10.60 -16.34
C LEU A 28 9.95 -9.31 -15.59
N ASN A 29 10.98 -8.59 -16.08
CA ASN A 29 11.39 -7.26 -15.62
C ASN A 29 11.42 -7.12 -14.09
N MET A 30 12.01 -8.12 -13.39
CA MET A 30 12.15 -8.04 -11.95
C MET A 30 13.11 -6.88 -11.61
N PRO A 31 12.70 -5.89 -10.82
CA PRO A 31 13.57 -4.79 -10.47
C PRO A 31 14.77 -5.26 -9.68
N LYS A 32 15.95 -4.72 -10.02
CA LYS A 32 17.20 -4.97 -9.28
C LYS A 32 17.06 -4.46 -7.84
N GLN A 33 18.04 -4.76 -6.98
CA GLN A 33 18.05 -4.34 -5.57
C GLN A 33 18.30 -2.83 -5.43
N GLU A 34 17.37 -2.01 -5.90
CA GLU A 34 17.40 -0.55 -5.73
C GLU A 34 16.63 -0.12 -4.48
N LYS A 35 17.16 0.89 -3.78
CA LYS A 35 16.45 1.50 -2.63
C LYS A 35 15.08 2.03 -3.09
N GLY A 36 14.02 1.70 -2.36
CA GLY A 36 12.64 2.13 -2.67
C GLY A 36 11.83 1.15 -3.53
N LEU A 37 12.37 0.01 -3.94
CA LEU A 37 11.64 -1.04 -4.68
C LEU A 37 11.46 -2.34 -3.88
N GLU A 38 11.84 -2.35 -2.60
CA GLU A 38 11.76 -3.56 -1.76
C GLU A 38 10.32 -4.05 -1.55
N GLY A 39 9.40 -3.15 -1.21
CA GLY A 39 7.99 -3.48 -1.01
C GLY A 39 7.37 -4.05 -2.29
N TYR A 40 7.67 -3.42 -3.41
CA TYR A 40 7.22 -3.88 -4.71
C TYR A 40 7.75 -5.29 -5.05
N ARG A 41 9.01 -5.57 -4.77
CA ARG A 41 9.62 -6.89 -4.98
C ARG A 41 8.96 -7.95 -4.10
N LYS A 42 8.73 -7.65 -2.81
CA LYS A 42 8.00 -8.53 -1.88
C LYS A 42 6.58 -8.81 -2.39
N SER A 43 5.89 -7.79 -2.90
CA SER A 43 4.56 -7.94 -3.49
C SER A 43 4.56 -8.90 -4.68
N ARG A 44 5.52 -8.76 -5.60
CA ARG A 44 5.62 -9.67 -6.76
C ARG A 44 5.91 -11.11 -6.35
N TYR A 45 6.81 -11.31 -5.39
CA TYR A 45 7.09 -12.65 -4.86
C TYR A 45 5.86 -13.27 -4.21
N THR A 46 5.14 -12.53 -3.36
CA THR A 46 3.94 -13.06 -2.71
C THR A 46 2.83 -13.40 -3.71
N LEU A 47 2.62 -12.56 -4.73
CA LEU A 47 1.64 -12.83 -5.77
C LEU A 47 2.07 -13.99 -6.68
N GLY A 48 3.36 -14.08 -7.00
CA GLY A 48 3.93 -15.19 -7.77
C GLY A 48 3.82 -16.53 -7.02
N ILE A 49 4.06 -16.53 -5.70
CA ILE A 49 3.84 -17.71 -4.85
C ILE A 49 2.36 -18.08 -4.83
N ALA A 50 1.45 -17.12 -4.68
CA ALA A 50 0.00 -17.38 -4.70
C ALA A 50 -0.43 -18.05 -6.00
N THR A 51 -0.03 -17.50 -7.15
CA THR A 51 -0.37 -18.06 -8.47
C THR A 51 0.30 -19.42 -8.70
N GLY A 52 1.53 -19.62 -8.27
CA GLY A 52 2.23 -20.92 -8.34
C GLY A 52 1.55 -21.98 -7.49
N LEU A 53 1.14 -21.67 -6.26
CA LEU A 53 0.38 -22.56 -5.39
C LEU A 53 -0.99 -22.90 -6.00
N MET A 54 -1.64 -21.95 -6.70
CA MET A 54 -2.90 -22.24 -7.40
C MET A 54 -2.71 -23.28 -8.52
N SER A 55 -1.63 -23.15 -9.29
CA SER A 55 -1.28 -24.15 -10.30
C SER A 55 -1.04 -25.53 -9.69
N LEU A 56 -0.28 -25.59 -8.59
CA LEU A 56 -0.01 -26.85 -7.87
C LEU A 56 -1.30 -27.46 -7.25
N TYR A 57 -2.17 -26.63 -6.70
CA TYR A 57 -3.45 -27.08 -6.16
C TYR A 57 -4.32 -27.70 -7.25
N CYS A 58 -4.40 -27.11 -8.44
CA CYS A 58 -5.15 -27.69 -9.55
C CYS A 58 -4.55 -29.02 -10.03
N LEU A 59 -3.21 -29.14 -10.04
CA LEU A 59 -2.54 -30.41 -10.34
C LEU A 59 -2.91 -31.48 -9.31
N PHE A 60 -2.85 -31.14 -8.02
CA PHE A 60 -3.23 -32.02 -6.93
C PHE A 60 -4.70 -32.48 -7.06
N ARG A 61 -5.59 -31.55 -7.42
CA ARG A 61 -7.03 -31.84 -7.64
C ARG A 61 -7.30 -32.81 -8.79
N ILE A 62 -6.45 -32.86 -9.82
CA ILE A 62 -6.55 -33.84 -10.92
C ILE A 62 -6.10 -35.22 -10.45
N MET A 63 -5.05 -35.28 -9.60
CA MET A 63 -4.43 -36.56 -9.18
C MET A 63 -5.26 -37.32 -8.14
N ILE A 64 -6.10 -36.65 -7.37
CA ILE A 64 -6.90 -37.27 -6.32
C ILE A 64 -8.32 -37.52 -6.82
N PRO A 65 -8.84 -38.75 -6.68
CA PRO A 65 -10.22 -39.05 -6.99
C PRO A 65 -11.18 -38.16 -6.20
N GLN A 66 -12.09 -37.50 -6.90
CA GLN A 66 -13.02 -36.55 -6.30
C GLN A 66 -14.30 -37.29 -5.87
N HIS A 67 -14.54 -37.31 -4.59
CA HIS A 67 -15.86 -37.60 -4.04
C HIS A 67 -16.52 -36.25 -3.69
N HIS A 68 -17.34 -35.71 -4.60
CA HIS A 68 -18.03 -34.44 -4.38
C HIS A 68 -18.85 -34.48 -3.10
N GLY A 69 -18.55 -33.61 -2.16
CA GLY A 69 -19.23 -33.49 -0.87
C GLY A 69 -18.48 -34.07 0.32
N ASP A 70 -17.30 -34.64 0.10
CA ASP A 70 -16.50 -35.18 1.20
C ASP A 70 -15.95 -34.04 2.07
N TYR A 71 -15.93 -34.29 3.38
CA TYR A 71 -15.38 -33.41 4.39
C TYR A 71 -13.95 -32.95 4.06
N ILE A 72 -13.11 -33.85 3.57
CA ILE A 72 -11.71 -33.54 3.19
C ILE A 72 -11.65 -32.53 2.04
N ASP A 73 -12.47 -32.68 1.02
CA ASP A 73 -12.51 -31.76 -0.14
C ASP A 73 -12.89 -30.34 0.29
N PHE A 74 -13.87 -30.21 1.19
CA PHE A 74 -14.24 -28.91 1.75
C PHE A 74 -13.07 -28.24 2.47
N TRP A 75 -12.41 -28.97 3.35
CA TRP A 75 -11.34 -28.40 4.16
C TRP A 75 -10.09 -28.04 3.36
N LEU A 76 -9.76 -28.85 2.36
CA LEU A 76 -8.69 -28.51 1.41
C LEU A 76 -9.02 -27.22 0.65
N MET A 77 -10.26 -27.10 0.17
CA MET A 77 -10.71 -25.89 -0.54
C MET A 77 -10.65 -24.66 0.37
N VAL A 78 -11.20 -24.72 1.58
CA VAL A 78 -11.21 -23.60 2.55
C VAL A 78 -9.78 -23.19 2.92
N THR A 79 -8.93 -24.16 3.27
CA THR A 79 -7.54 -23.87 3.63
C THR A 79 -6.80 -23.23 2.49
N PHE A 80 -6.95 -23.75 1.27
CA PHE A 80 -6.32 -23.21 0.09
C PHE A 80 -6.80 -21.79 -0.23
N THR A 81 -8.11 -21.54 -0.10
CA THR A 81 -8.70 -20.22 -0.31
C THR A 81 -8.20 -19.21 0.72
N LEU A 82 -8.02 -19.64 1.98
CA LEU A 82 -7.41 -18.81 3.04
C LEU A 82 -5.96 -18.43 2.71
N VAL A 83 -5.14 -19.41 2.30
CA VAL A 83 -3.73 -19.17 1.90
C VAL A 83 -3.66 -18.21 0.71
N PHE A 84 -4.50 -18.46 -0.28
CA PHE A 84 -4.53 -17.67 -1.51
C PHE A 84 -4.97 -16.22 -1.25
N SER A 85 -6.02 -16.03 -0.45
CA SER A 85 -6.47 -14.69 -0.03
C SER A 85 -5.41 -13.97 0.80
N TRP A 86 -4.80 -14.66 1.78
CA TRP A 86 -3.73 -14.10 2.59
C TRP A 86 -2.56 -13.58 1.75
N LEU A 87 -2.04 -14.39 0.82
CA LEU A 87 -0.93 -13.99 -0.06
C LEU A 87 -1.32 -12.83 -0.98
N THR A 88 -2.53 -12.85 -1.53
CA THR A 88 -3.02 -11.80 -2.42
C THR A 88 -3.15 -10.45 -1.68
N PHE A 89 -3.81 -10.41 -0.53
CA PHE A 89 -3.95 -9.20 0.26
C PHE A 89 -2.60 -8.70 0.79
N SER A 90 -1.71 -9.61 1.22
CA SER A 90 -0.35 -9.26 1.63
C SER A 90 0.45 -8.62 0.50
N SER A 91 0.27 -9.10 -0.74
CA SER A 91 0.88 -8.49 -1.92
C SER A 91 0.50 -7.01 -2.06
N PHE A 92 -0.77 -6.65 -1.86
CA PHE A 92 -1.21 -5.25 -1.87
C PHE A 92 -0.58 -4.42 -0.75
N LEU A 93 -0.52 -4.96 0.48
CA LEU A 93 0.09 -4.27 1.62
C LEU A 93 1.59 -4.00 1.41
N PHE A 94 2.30 -4.91 0.74
CA PHE A 94 3.71 -4.70 0.37
C PHE A 94 3.89 -3.64 -0.72
N ILE A 95 2.98 -3.54 -1.71
CA ILE A 95 3.03 -2.46 -2.73
C ILE A 95 2.84 -1.08 -2.08
N ILE A 96 1.94 -1.00 -1.09
CA ILE A 96 1.63 0.25 -0.36
C ILE A 96 2.78 0.65 0.58
N GLU A 97 3.79 -0.22 0.75
CA GLU A 97 4.97 0.02 1.61
C GLU A 97 4.60 0.48 3.02
N THR A 98 3.57 -0.13 3.60
CA THR A 98 3.09 0.26 4.93
C THR A 98 4.15 0.02 6.00
N PRO A 99 4.57 1.05 6.77
CA PRO A 99 5.59 0.89 7.82
C PRO A 99 5.19 -0.10 8.91
N ARG A 100 3.89 -0.38 9.04
CA ARG A 100 3.32 -1.27 10.07
C ARG A 100 3.22 -2.72 9.64
N TYR A 101 3.20 -3.02 8.32
CA TYR A 101 3.10 -4.40 7.84
C TYR A 101 4.50 -5.02 7.75
N HIS A 102 5.07 -5.31 8.92
CA HIS A 102 6.33 -6.03 9.04
C HIS A 102 6.15 -7.52 8.75
N ILE A 103 7.26 -8.19 8.48
CA ILE A 103 7.31 -9.65 8.28
C ILE A 103 6.63 -10.43 9.41
N ARG A 104 6.64 -9.91 10.65
CA ARG A 104 5.94 -10.52 11.80
C ARG A 104 4.43 -10.60 11.60
N HIS A 105 3.79 -9.55 11.09
CA HIS A 105 2.35 -9.56 10.80
C HIS A 105 2.01 -10.47 9.63
N PHE A 106 2.86 -10.48 8.60
CA PHE A 106 2.74 -11.41 7.49
C PHE A 106 2.76 -12.86 7.96
N ILE A 107 3.73 -13.25 8.80
CA ILE A 107 3.82 -14.59 9.36
C ILE A 107 2.62 -14.91 10.28
N ALA A 108 2.23 -13.99 11.15
CA ALA A 108 1.08 -14.17 12.06
C ALA A 108 -0.22 -14.43 11.28
N ASP A 109 -0.47 -13.67 10.20
CA ASP A 109 -1.62 -13.89 9.33
C ASP A 109 -1.56 -15.23 8.59
N GLY A 110 -0.36 -15.72 8.27
CA GLY A 110 -0.13 -17.01 7.63
C GLY A 110 -0.32 -18.21 8.56
N LEU A 111 -0.25 -18.02 9.88
CA LEU A 111 -0.55 -19.10 10.84
C LEU A 111 -2.04 -19.46 10.86
N ILE A 112 -2.93 -18.54 10.46
CA ILE A 112 -4.39 -18.79 10.46
C ILE A 112 -4.78 -19.95 9.53
N PRO A 113 -4.40 -19.99 8.23
CA PRO A 113 -4.70 -21.15 7.38
C PRO A 113 -4.13 -22.46 7.93
N VAL A 114 -2.94 -22.41 8.53
CA VAL A 114 -2.31 -23.61 9.12
C VAL A 114 -3.12 -24.11 10.32
N SER A 115 -3.55 -23.22 11.22
CA SER A 115 -4.38 -23.60 12.37
C SER A 115 -5.74 -24.15 11.95
N VAL A 116 -6.35 -23.59 10.90
CA VAL A 116 -7.59 -24.11 10.32
C VAL A 116 -7.41 -25.53 9.79
N LEU A 117 -6.32 -25.80 9.07
CA LEU A 117 -6.03 -27.15 8.55
C LEU A 117 -5.85 -28.16 9.67
N VAL A 118 -5.10 -27.81 10.72
CA VAL A 118 -4.88 -28.70 11.88
C VAL A 118 -6.19 -28.98 12.61
N LEU A 119 -7.00 -27.95 12.87
CA LEU A 119 -8.32 -28.12 13.50
C LEU A 119 -9.27 -28.98 12.65
N ALA A 120 -9.26 -28.79 11.33
CA ALA A 120 -10.02 -29.58 10.41
C ALA A 120 -9.64 -31.09 10.50
N GLY A 121 -8.33 -31.38 10.55
CA GLY A 121 -7.83 -32.75 10.72
C GLY A 121 -8.31 -33.38 12.04
N ILE A 122 -8.20 -32.65 13.16
CA ILE A 122 -8.65 -33.09 14.47
C ILE A 122 -10.16 -33.40 14.48
N VAL A 123 -10.97 -32.46 13.97
CA VAL A 123 -12.44 -32.63 13.94
C VAL A 123 -12.84 -33.79 13.01
N GLY A 124 -12.16 -33.92 11.86
CA GLY A 124 -12.42 -35.01 10.92
C GLY A 124 -12.16 -36.40 11.52
N LEU A 125 -11.09 -36.52 12.31
CA LEU A 125 -10.68 -37.79 12.91
C LEU A 125 -11.45 -38.15 14.18
N PHE A 126 -11.67 -37.16 15.06
CA PHE A 126 -12.19 -37.44 16.41
C PHE A 126 -13.67 -37.06 16.61
N PHE A 127 -14.24 -36.19 15.78
CA PHE A 127 -15.59 -35.65 15.96
C PHE A 127 -16.40 -35.61 14.66
N PRO A 128 -16.67 -36.76 14.00
CA PRO A 128 -17.35 -36.76 12.70
C PRO A 128 -18.74 -36.11 12.73
N SER A 129 -19.46 -36.24 13.85
CA SER A 129 -20.80 -35.64 14.02
C SER A 129 -20.82 -34.11 14.03
N MET A 130 -19.68 -33.46 14.28
CA MET A 130 -19.56 -32.02 14.33
C MET A 130 -19.12 -31.37 12.99
N GLN A 131 -18.84 -32.17 11.97
CA GLN A 131 -18.32 -31.72 10.69
C GLN A 131 -19.21 -30.64 10.03
N GLY A 132 -20.52 -30.85 10.00
CA GLY A 132 -21.47 -29.88 9.42
C GLY A 132 -21.50 -28.55 10.15
N THR A 133 -21.48 -28.56 11.47
CA THR A 133 -21.44 -27.34 12.29
C THR A 133 -20.14 -26.57 12.08
N MET A 134 -19.00 -27.28 11.99
CA MET A 134 -17.70 -26.67 11.75
C MET A 134 -17.59 -26.00 10.37
N ILE A 135 -18.20 -26.57 9.33
CA ILE A 135 -18.29 -25.96 8.01
C ILE A 135 -18.90 -24.56 8.09
N ILE A 136 -20.01 -24.41 8.83
CA ILE A 136 -20.67 -23.10 8.99
C ILE A 136 -19.80 -22.13 9.79
N ILE A 137 -19.24 -22.56 10.92
CA ILE A 137 -18.39 -21.73 11.78
C ILE A 137 -17.18 -21.19 11.00
N PHE A 138 -16.48 -22.05 10.30
CA PHE A 138 -15.30 -21.64 9.53
C PHE A 138 -15.67 -20.82 8.29
N GLY A 139 -16.81 -21.08 7.64
CA GLY A 139 -17.31 -20.23 6.56
C GLY A 139 -17.59 -18.80 7.02
N CYS A 140 -18.26 -18.63 8.17
CA CYS A 140 -18.48 -17.33 8.79
C CYS A 140 -17.16 -16.67 9.19
N GLY A 141 -16.24 -17.41 9.83
CA GLY A 141 -14.92 -16.91 10.22
C GLY A 141 -14.08 -16.43 9.03
N TYR A 142 -14.13 -17.17 7.92
CA TYR A 142 -13.50 -16.76 6.67
C TYR A 142 -14.08 -15.44 6.13
N GLY A 143 -15.41 -15.29 6.11
CA GLY A 143 -16.07 -14.05 5.69
C GLY A 143 -15.64 -12.85 6.54
N ILE A 144 -15.62 -13.01 7.87
CA ILE A 144 -15.15 -11.98 8.81
C ILE A 144 -13.68 -11.62 8.53
N LYS A 145 -12.82 -12.62 8.32
CA LYS A 145 -11.40 -12.39 7.98
C LYS A 145 -11.23 -11.61 6.68
N CYS A 146 -11.98 -11.94 5.63
CA CYS A 146 -11.97 -11.21 4.37
C CYS A 146 -12.37 -9.73 4.53
N ILE A 147 -13.44 -9.46 5.31
CA ILE A 147 -13.90 -8.10 5.60
C ILE A 147 -12.82 -7.32 6.37
N TRP A 148 -12.21 -7.94 7.37
CA TRP A 148 -11.14 -7.32 8.14
C TRP A 148 -9.91 -7.00 7.28
N MET A 149 -9.50 -7.91 6.40
CA MET A 149 -8.38 -7.68 5.48
C MET A 149 -8.68 -6.58 4.47
N LEU A 150 -9.90 -6.55 3.90
CA LEU A 150 -10.32 -5.46 3.02
C LEU A 150 -10.28 -4.11 3.74
N TYR A 151 -10.83 -4.04 4.95
CA TYR A 151 -10.80 -2.81 5.78
C TYR A 151 -9.36 -2.33 6.02
N THR A 152 -8.46 -3.25 6.38
CA THR A 152 -7.04 -2.94 6.63
C THR A 152 -6.36 -2.40 5.37
N CYS A 153 -6.54 -3.09 4.23
CA CYS A 153 -5.97 -2.66 2.95
C CYS A 153 -6.51 -1.28 2.52
N LEU A 154 -7.81 -1.03 2.65
CA LEU A 154 -8.42 0.25 2.29
C LEU A 154 -7.95 1.38 3.21
N LYS A 155 -7.81 1.12 4.50
CA LYS A 155 -7.29 2.10 5.48
C LYS A 155 -5.85 2.51 5.15
N GLU A 156 -4.98 1.54 4.90
CA GLU A 156 -3.59 1.81 4.55
C GLU A 156 -3.46 2.44 3.15
N TYR A 157 -4.26 2.01 2.18
CA TYR A 157 -4.33 2.63 0.86
C TYR A 157 -4.69 4.13 0.93
N ARG A 158 -5.71 4.50 1.74
CA ARG A 158 -6.11 5.90 1.91
C ARG A 158 -4.99 6.76 2.50
N LYS A 159 -4.18 6.20 3.41
CA LYS A 159 -3.01 6.90 3.97
C LYS A 159 -1.92 7.08 2.91
N CYS A 160 -1.57 6.01 2.20
CA CYS A 160 -0.57 6.04 1.15
C CYS A 160 -0.96 7.02 0.04
N ARG A 161 -2.25 7.05 -0.35
CA ARG A 161 -2.74 7.98 -1.36
C ARG A 161 -2.54 9.43 -0.96
N LYS A 162 -2.87 9.81 0.27
CA LYS A 162 -2.63 11.16 0.78
C LYS A 162 -1.13 11.53 0.78
N GLU A 163 -0.27 10.59 1.13
CA GLU A 163 1.18 10.81 1.07
C GLU A 163 1.66 10.99 -0.38
N ILE A 164 1.18 10.16 -1.31
CA ILE A 164 1.54 10.24 -2.74
C ILE A 164 1.04 11.55 -3.36
N GLU A 165 -0.20 11.97 -3.10
CA GLU A 165 -0.76 13.24 -3.57
C GLU A 165 0.06 14.46 -3.08
N ASN A 166 0.69 14.34 -1.91
CA ASN A 166 1.58 15.38 -1.38
C ASN A 166 3.00 15.37 -1.98
N TYR A 167 3.46 14.24 -2.54
CA TYR A 167 4.84 14.09 -3.03
C TYR A 167 4.98 14.18 -4.56
N TYR A 168 3.94 13.88 -5.32
CA TYR A 168 4.00 13.76 -6.78
C TYR A 168 2.93 14.60 -7.46
N ASP A 169 3.35 15.40 -8.40
CA ASP A 169 2.50 16.28 -9.24
C ASP A 169 1.53 15.46 -10.11
N GLU A 170 2.00 14.33 -10.64
CA GLU A 170 1.18 13.29 -11.23
C GLU A 170 1.33 12.05 -10.37
N GLY A 171 0.51 11.92 -9.33
CA GLY A 171 0.49 10.71 -8.50
C GLY A 171 0.30 9.48 -9.39
N PRO A 172 1.08 8.41 -9.20
CA PRO A 172 0.88 7.20 -9.97
C PRO A 172 -0.60 6.84 -9.89
N GLN A 173 -1.22 6.55 -11.05
CA GLN A 173 -2.63 6.16 -11.10
C GLN A 173 -2.83 4.92 -10.23
N THR A 174 -3.24 5.12 -8.99
CA THR A 174 -3.40 4.05 -7.98
C THR A 174 -4.82 3.52 -7.93
N THR A 175 -5.73 4.11 -8.72
CA THR A 175 -7.15 3.71 -8.79
C THR A 175 -7.32 2.22 -9.12
N TRP A 176 -6.41 1.64 -9.94
CA TRP A 176 -6.43 0.22 -10.25
C TRP A 176 -6.22 -0.67 -9.01
N MET A 177 -5.44 -0.19 -8.02
CA MET A 177 -5.21 -0.92 -6.76
C MET A 177 -6.50 -1.04 -5.96
N TYR A 178 -7.26 0.05 -5.88
CA TYR A 178 -8.57 0.07 -5.24
C TYR A 178 -9.56 -0.90 -5.91
N LEU A 179 -9.66 -0.84 -7.24
CA LEU A 179 -10.54 -1.73 -8.02
C LEU A 179 -10.16 -3.20 -7.88
N THR A 180 -8.86 -3.52 -7.93
CA THR A 180 -8.39 -4.91 -7.79
C THR A 180 -8.55 -5.45 -6.36
N LEU A 181 -8.44 -4.61 -5.32
CA LEU A 181 -8.75 -4.99 -3.95
C LEU A 181 -10.21 -5.39 -3.79
N ILE A 182 -11.13 -4.57 -4.31
CA ILE A 182 -12.57 -4.86 -4.27
C ILE A 182 -12.87 -6.13 -5.07
N LEU A 183 -12.30 -6.27 -6.26
CA LEU A 183 -12.49 -7.47 -7.09
C LEU A 183 -11.98 -8.73 -6.38
N SER A 184 -10.79 -8.67 -5.77
CA SER A 184 -10.24 -9.79 -5.01
C SER A 184 -11.10 -10.17 -3.81
N PHE A 185 -11.70 -9.18 -3.13
CA PHE A 185 -12.64 -9.41 -2.05
C PHE A 185 -13.93 -10.07 -2.54
N ILE A 186 -14.53 -9.58 -3.63
CA ILE A 186 -15.73 -10.16 -4.24
C ILE A 186 -15.47 -11.62 -4.63
N LEU A 187 -14.34 -11.90 -5.27
CA LEU A 187 -13.97 -13.27 -5.67
C LEU A 187 -13.74 -14.19 -4.45
N SER A 188 -13.17 -13.66 -3.36
CA SER A 188 -12.98 -14.42 -2.12
C SER A 188 -14.33 -14.81 -1.49
N ILE A 189 -15.29 -13.90 -1.45
CA ILE A 189 -16.66 -14.21 -0.98
C ILE A 189 -17.39 -15.14 -1.98
N PHE A 190 -17.21 -14.92 -3.28
CA PHE A 190 -17.82 -15.75 -4.31
C PHE A 190 -17.35 -17.20 -4.25
N ALA A 191 -16.09 -17.46 -3.84
CA ALA A 191 -15.59 -18.81 -3.61
C ALA A 191 -16.41 -19.55 -2.54
N LEU A 192 -16.86 -18.88 -1.47
CA LEU A 192 -17.77 -19.47 -0.49
C LEU A 192 -19.15 -19.76 -1.08
N VAL A 193 -19.69 -18.82 -1.87
CA VAL A 193 -21.02 -19.01 -2.49
C VAL A 193 -21.02 -20.20 -3.44
N VAL A 194 -19.97 -20.38 -4.23
CA VAL A 194 -19.82 -21.50 -5.16
C VAL A 194 -19.82 -22.86 -4.45
N PHE A 195 -19.30 -22.91 -3.22
CA PHE A 195 -19.37 -24.14 -2.43
C PHE A 195 -20.80 -24.57 -2.13
N TYR A 196 -21.69 -23.62 -1.77
CA TYR A 196 -23.10 -23.91 -1.47
C TYR A 196 -23.97 -23.97 -2.73
N VAL A 197 -23.57 -23.31 -3.80
CA VAL A 197 -24.30 -23.23 -5.08
C VAL A 197 -23.38 -23.64 -6.24
N PRO A 198 -23.14 -24.96 -6.43
CA PRO A 198 -22.19 -25.47 -7.42
C PRO A 198 -22.49 -25.05 -8.86
N GLN A 199 -23.74 -24.68 -9.16
CA GLN A 199 -24.16 -24.20 -10.50
C GLN A 199 -23.41 -22.93 -10.92
N LEU A 200 -22.95 -22.11 -9.95
CA LEU A 200 -22.19 -20.88 -10.18
C LEU A 200 -20.70 -21.13 -10.42
N SER A 201 -20.24 -22.36 -10.32
CA SER A 201 -18.81 -22.71 -10.46
C SER A 201 -18.22 -22.31 -11.81
N VAL A 202 -18.98 -22.46 -12.89
CA VAL A 202 -18.53 -22.10 -14.24
C VAL A 202 -18.17 -20.61 -14.33
N ILE A 203 -19.02 -19.73 -13.75
CA ILE A 203 -18.78 -18.30 -13.71
C ILE A 203 -17.50 -18.00 -12.90
N PHE A 204 -17.35 -18.64 -11.75
CA PHE A 204 -16.17 -18.50 -10.91
C PHE A 204 -14.89 -18.92 -11.64
N TYR A 205 -14.94 -20.06 -12.36
CA TYR A 205 -13.80 -20.58 -13.12
C TYR A 205 -13.38 -19.68 -14.28
N ILE A 206 -14.23 -18.80 -14.78
CA ILE A 206 -13.87 -17.81 -15.79
C ILE A 206 -13.37 -16.51 -15.14
N CYS A 207 -14.06 -16.03 -14.10
CA CYS A 207 -13.78 -14.75 -13.47
C CYS A 207 -12.44 -14.75 -12.72
N LEU A 208 -12.08 -15.84 -12.05
CA LEU A 208 -10.87 -15.92 -11.22
C LEU A 208 -9.59 -15.73 -12.06
N PRO A 209 -9.32 -16.53 -13.11
CA PRO A 209 -8.12 -16.35 -13.92
C PRO A 209 -8.10 -14.99 -14.63
N ALA A 210 -9.23 -14.49 -15.13
CA ALA A 210 -9.32 -13.18 -15.76
C ALA A 210 -8.90 -12.05 -14.81
N ALA A 211 -9.34 -12.08 -13.55
CA ALA A 211 -8.96 -11.12 -12.54
C ALA A 211 -7.46 -11.19 -12.21
N TYR A 212 -6.89 -12.39 -12.12
CA TYR A 212 -5.45 -12.54 -11.83
C TYR A 212 -4.55 -12.21 -13.01
N ILE A 213 -4.98 -12.45 -14.24
CA ILE A 213 -4.29 -11.95 -15.45
C ILE A 213 -4.25 -10.41 -15.41
N TYR A 214 -5.39 -9.77 -15.14
CA TYR A 214 -5.47 -8.32 -15.01
C TYR A 214 -4.56 -7.80 -13.88
N LEU A 215 -4.61 -8.42 -12.70
CA LEU A 215 -3.80 -8.05 -11.55
C LEU A 215 -2.30 -8.18 -11.84
N ALA A 216 -1.86 -9.31 -12.40
CA ALA A 216 -0.47 -9.53 -12.76
C ALA A 216 0.03 -8.49 -13.79
N PHE A 217 -0.76 -8.20 -14.82
CA PHE A 217 -0.46 -7.18 -15.81
C PHE A 217 -0.28 -5.79 -15.16
N LYS A 218 -1.19 -5.40 -14.25
CA LYS A 218 -1.10 -4.12 -13.53
C LYS A 218 0.09 -4.05 -12.59
N VAL A 219 0.38 -5.13 -11.85
CA VAL A 219 1.53 -5.19 -10.94
C VAL A 219 2.84 -5.12 -11.71
N ILE A 220 3.00 -5.86 -12.82
CA ILE A 220 4.18 -5.80 -13.68
C ILE A 220 4.33 -4.43 -14.32
N GLY A 221 3.26 -3.86 -14.90
CA GLY A 221 3.27 -2.55 -15.54
C GLY A 221 3.52 -1.39 -14.57
N PHE A 222 3.10 -1.50 -13.32
CA PHE A 222 3.37 -0.50 -12.29
C PHE A 222 4.87 -0.39 -11.98
N SER A 223 5.60 -1.51 -11.93
CA SER A 223 7.04 -1.47 -11.69
C SER A 223 7.81 -0.85 -12.82
N THR A 224 7.46 -1.19 -14.05
CA THR A 224 8.13 -0.66 -15.23
C THR A 224 8.06 0.85 -15.25
N ARG A 225 6.87 1.42 -14.97
CA ARG A 225 6.69 2.88 -14.88
C ARG A 225 7.47 3.52 -13.72
N LYS A 226 7.49 2.89 -12.55
CA LYS A 226 8.26 3.39 -11.40
C LYS A 226 9.77 3.39 -11.70
N ILE A 227 10.28 2.33 -12.33
CA ILE A 227 11.68 2.23 -12.76
C ILE A 227 11.99 3.29 -13.83
N ASP A 228 11.14 3.43 -14.85
CA ASP A 228 11.33 4.43 -15.90
C ASP A 228 11.31 5.86 -15.35
N ASN A 229 10.47 6.15 -14.37
CA ASN A 229 10.45 7.45 -13.70
C ASN A 229 11.72 7.70 -12.87
N ILE A 230 12.22 6.70 -12.14
CA ILE A 230 13.50 6.78 -11.42
C ILE A 230 14.64 6.98 -12.42
N ARG A 231 14.67 6.21 -13.51
CA ARG A 231 15.69 6.31 -14.55
C ARG A 231 15.64 7.66 -15.27
N LYS A 232 14.45 8.16 -15.63
CA LYS A 232 14.28 9.50 -16.21
C LYS A 232 14.75 10.58 -15.25
N LYS A 233 14.44 10.47 -13.96
CA LYS A 233 14.91 11.41 -12.94
C LYS A 233 16.46 11.42 -12.84
N ASN A 234 17.09 10.27 -12.89
CA ASN A 234 18.55 10.15 -12.89
C ASN A 234 19.16 10.67 -14.19
N LEU A 235 18.58 10.36 -15.36
CA LEU A 235 19.03 10.87 -16.67
C LEU A 235 18.81 12.38 -16.82
N THR A 236 17.76 12.96 -16.23
CA THR A 236 17.55 14.42 -16.26
C THR A 236 18.50 15.17 -15.31
N LEU A 237 19.15 14.48 -14.38
CA LEU A 237 20.27 15.05 -13.60
C LEU A 237 21.56 15.13 -14.44
N ASP A 238 21.71 14.24 -15.44
CA ASP A 238 22.96 14.15 -16.22
C ASP A 238 22.93 14.85 -17.60
N VAL A 239 21.76 15.23 -18.18
CA VAL A 239 21.66 15.54 -19.62
C VAL A 239 20.81 16.76 -19.98
N LYS A 240 20.61 17.77 -19.14
CA LYS A 240 20.04 19.04 -19.65
C LYS A 240 21.10 20.13 -19.73
N PRO A 241 21.19 20.83 -20.89
CA PRO A 241 22.04 22.02 -21.00
C PRO A 241 21.65 23.02 -19.94
N VAL A 242 22.60 23.44 -19.15
CA VAL A 242 22.43 24.33 -17.97
C VAL A 242 21.69 25.64 -18.31
N ALA A 243 21.83 26.14 -19.54
CA ALA A 243 21.25 27.41 -19.99
C ALA A 243 19.69 27.36 -20.12
N GLU A 244 19.11 26.34 -20.75
CA GLU A 244 17.66 26.27 -20.98
C GLU A 244 16.86 25.99 -19.70
N LYS A 245 17.50 25.29 -18.75
CA LYS A 245 16.94 25.02 -17.42
C LYS A 245 16.93 26.31 -16.56
N GLN A 246 17.94 27.16 -16.68
CA GLN A 246 18.03 28.42 -15.92
C GLN A 246 16.99 29.45 -16.35
N GLU A 247 16.68 29.57 -17.64
CA GLU A 247 15.73 30.54 -18.14
C GLU A 247 14.28 30.19 -17.76
N LYS A 248 13.88 28.93 -17.94
CA LYS A 248 12.56 28.42 -17.49
C LYS A 248 12.40 28.47 -15.96
N THR A 249 13.46 28.25 -15.21
CA THR A 249 13.45 28.31 -13.75
C THR A 249 13.35 29.77 -13.26
N LYS A 250 13.98 30.75 -13.94
CA LYS A 250 13.85 32.15 -13.63
C LYS A 250 12.43 32.68 -13.90
N ASP A 251 11.82 32.36 -15.06
CA ASP A 251 10.44 32.74 -15.36
C ASP A 251 9.43 32.11 -14.38
N LEU A 252 9.61 30.86 -14.00
CA LEU A 252 8.78 30.21 -13.00
C LEU A 252 8.97 30.86 -11.61
N SER A 253 10.19 31.13 -11.22
CA SER A 253 10.50 31.78 -9.95
C SER A 253 9.87 33.14 -9.83
N SER A 254 9.98 33.99 -10.88
CA SER A 254 9.40 35.32 -10.88
C SER A 254 7.87 35.34 -10.74
N LYS A 255 7.19 34.31 -11.25
CA LYS A 255 5.73 34.19 -11.18
C LYS A 255 5.23 33.61 -9.86
N ILE A 256 5.94 32.62 -9.30
CA ILE A 256 5.46 31.85 -8.14
C ILE A 256 6.00 32.39 -6.82
N SER A 257 7.26 32.90 -6.78
CA SER A 257 7.86 33.44 -5.54
C SER A 257 6.99 34.45 -4.80
N PRO A 258 6.41 35.48 -5.48
CA PRO A 258 5.56 36.44 -4.78
C PRO A 258 4.31 35.82 -4.13
N LEU A 259 3.71 34.81 -4.80
CA LEU A 259 2.53 34.12 -4.28
C LEU A 259 2.90 33.28 -3.04
N VAL A 260 4.04 32.61 -3.08
CA VAL A 260 4.58 31.84 -1.96
C VAL A 260 4.89 32.75 -0.77
N GLU A 261 5.54 33.88 -1.01
CA GLU A 261 5.91 34.85 0.04
C GLU A 261 4.67 35.40 0.77
N VAL A 262 3.62 35.78 0.04
CA VAL A 262 2.35 36.25 0.64
C VAL A 262 1.72 35.12 1.47
N TRP A 263 1.61 33.90 0.93
CA TRP A 263 1.00 32.77 1.60
C TRP A 263 1.76 32.35 2.88
N VAL A 264 3.10 32.40 2.84
CA VAL A 264 3.95 32.12 4.01
C VAL A 264 3.81 33.23 5.05
N LYS A 265 3.75 34.50 4.65
CA LYS A 265 3.56 35.65 5.55
C LYS A 265 2.23 35.57 6.32
N GLU A 266 1.19 35.05 5.67
CA GLU A 266 -0.13 34.84 6.28
C GLU A 266 -0.19 33.59 7.19
N LYS A 267 0.92 32.86 7.35
CA LYS A 267 1.03 31.63 8.17
C LYS A 267 0.01 30.54 7.84
N LYS A 268 -0.50 30.53 6.61
CA LYS A 268 -1.48 29.53 6.15
C LYS A 268 -0.97 28.10 6.22
N PHE A 269 0.36 27.91 6.26
CA PHE A 269 1.00 26.62 6.43
C PHE A 269 0.69 25.92 7.77
N CYS A 270 0.20 26.64 8.78
CA CYS A 270 -0.16 26.09 10.07
C CYS A 270 -1.47 25.26 10.05
N LYS A 271 -2.24 25.31 8.97
CA LYS A 271 -3.45 24.50 8.81
C LYS A 271 -3.10 23.01 8.68
N GLU A 272 -3.81 22.15 9.41
CA GLU A 272 -3.60 20.71 9.34
C GLU A 272 -4.07 20.12 8.00
N GLY A 273 -3.39 19.08 7.53
CA GLY A 273 -3.83 18.24 6.41
C GLY A 273 -3.70 18.89 5.03
N LEU A 274 -2.95 20.00 4.88
CA LEU A 274 -2.72 20.66 3.59
C LEU A 274 -2.08 19.72 2.56
N THR A 275 -2.68 19.67 1.38
CA THR A 275 -2.09 19.04 0.19
C THR A 275 -1.49 20.13 -0.71
N ILE A 276 -0.56 19.75 -1.59
CA ILE A 276 0.01 20.68 -2.58
C ILE A 276 -1.07 21.29 -3.49
N LYS A 277 -2.15 20.55 -3.74
CA LYS A 277 -3.29 21.02 -4.51
C LYS A 277 -4.05 22.13 -3.77
N ASP A 278 -4.29 21.95 -2.47
CA ASP A 278 -4.98 22.95 -1.64
C ASP A 278 -4.17 24.23 -1.58
N VAL A 279 -2.85 24.12 -1.36
CA VAL A 279 -1.93 25.25 -1.30
C VAL A 279 -1.84 25.97 -2.64
N ALA A 280 -1.76 25.24 -3.76
CA ALA A 280 -1.78 25.85 -5.09
C ALA A 280 -3.09 26.60 -5.37
N MET A 281 -4.25 26.05 -4.98
CA MET A 281 -5.53 26.75 -5.09
C MET A 281 -5.59 28.02 -4.23
N GLU A 282 -5.13 27.94 -2.98
CA GLU A 282 -5.08 29.10 -2.07
C GLU A 282 -4.15 30.22 -2.58
N MET A 283 -3.09 29.86 -3.32
CA MET A 283 -2.15 30.80 -3.95
C MET A 283 -2.64 31.32 -5.32
N GLY A 284 -3.75 30.82 -5.86
CA GLY A 284 -4.24 31.17 -7.19
C GLY A 284 -3.38 30.63 -8.34
N THR A 285 -2.69 29.51 -8.13
CA THR A 285 -1.85 28.83 -9.13
C THR A 285 -2.29 27.36 -9.29
N ASN A 286 -1.65 26.63 -10.19
CA ASN A 286 -1.88 25.19 -10.33
C ASN A 286 -0.81 24.38 -9.59
N GLN A 287 -1.18 23.16 -9.26
CA GLN A 287 -0.33 22.20 -8.54
C GLN A 287 1.01 21.96 -9.26
N SER A 288 1.03 21.90 -10.59
CA SER A 288 2.22 21.64 -11.38
C SER A 288 3.25 22.78 -11.27
N TYR A 289 2.82 24.02 -11.34
CA TYR A 289 3.71 25.17 -11.19
C TYR A 289 4.28 25.27 -9.77
N LEU A 290 3.45 25.08 -8.75
CA LEU A 290 3.91 25.08 -7.37
C LEU A 290 4.92 23.96 -7.10
N SER A 291 4.64 22.74 -7.58
CA SER A 291 5.55 21.61 -7.45
C SER A 291 6.88 21.84 -8.16
N GLN A 292 6.85 22.36 -9.39
CA GLN A 292 8.07 22.68 -10.14
C GLN A 292 8.90 23.78 -9.43
N TYR A 293 8.24 24.80 -8.88
CA TYR A 293 8.90 25.83 -8.11
C TYR A 293 9.62 25.25 -6.87
N ILE A 294 8.90 24.48 -6.05
CA ILE A 294 9.47 23.89 -4.84
C ILE A 294 10.61 22.92 -5.18
N ASN A 295 10.43 22.08 -6.20
CA ASN A 295 11.45 21.10 -6.59
C ASN A 295 12.65 21.69 -7.30
N ASN A 296 12.45 22.66 -8.22
CA ASN A 296 13.51 23.18 -9.08
C ASN A 296 14.16 24.46 -8.55
N CYS A 297 13.39 25.33 -7.87
CA CYS A 297 13.90 26.60 -7.34
C CYS A 297 14.35 26.45 -5.88
N LEU A 298 13.58 25.73 -5.04
CA LEU A 298 13.92 25.52 -3.63
C LEU A 298 14.69 24.22 -3.38
N ASN A 299 14.78 23.34 -4.38
CA ASN A 299 15.45 22.04 -4.31
C ASN A 299 14.95 21.14 -3.17
N GLN A 300 13.64 21.20 -2.91
CA GLN A 300 12.96 20.49 -1.82
C GLN A 300 11.71 19.77 -2.34
N THR A 301 11.21 18.78 -1.60
CA THR A 301 9.85 18.27 -1.82
C THR A 301 8.84 19.15 -1.09
N PHE A 302 7.58 19.16 -1.55
CA PHE A 302 6.50 19.92 -0.89
C PHE A 302 6.41 19.63 0.61
N GLN A 303 6.51 18.36 1.00
CA GLN A 303 6.41 17.95 2.40
C GLN A 303 7.60 18.49 3.25
N VAL A 304 8.81 18.42 2.71
CA VAL A 304 10.00 18.99 3.38
C VAL A 304 9.83 20.49 3.53
N TRP A 305 9.49 21.20 2.47
CA TRP A 305 9.26 22.63 2.47
C TRP A 305 8.18 23.04 3.49
N LEU A 306 6.99 22.41 3.43
CA LEU A 306 5.88 22.72 4.33
C LEU A 306 6.23 22.46 5.81
N ASN A 307 6.85 21.30 6.09
CA ASN A 307 7.22 20.98 7.47
C ASN A 307 8.39 21.83 7.98
N THR A 308 9.33 22.24 7.13
CA THR A 308 10.37 23.20 7.52
C THR A 308 9.76 24.52 7.97
N LEU A 309 8.78 25.08 7.23
CA LEU A 309 8.06 26.29 7.64
C LEU A 309 7.37 26.11 8.99
N ARG A 310 6.71 24.98 9.22
CA ARG A 310 6.04 24.66 10.47
C ARG A 310 7.01 24.52 11.64
N ILE A 311 8.18 23.93 11.41
CA ILE A 311 9.20 23.81 12.44
C ILE A 311 9.83 25.18 12.77
N GLU A 312 10.09 26.02 11.77
CA GLU A 312 10.56 27.40 12.02
C GLU A 312 9.55 28.19 12.88
N GLU A 313 8.26 28.11 12.58
CA GLU A 313 7.22 28.72 13.42
C GLU A 313 7.18 28.11 14.83
N SER A 314 7.37 26.80 14.94
CA SER A 314 7.39 26.14 16.25
C SER A 314 8.56 26.58 17.13
N LYS A 315 9.71 26.95 16.55
CA LYS A 315 10.84 27.52 17.29
C LYS A 315 10.46 28.84 17.96
N ILE A 316 9.68 29.66 17.26
CA ILE A 316 9.19 30.94 17.80
C ILE A 316 8.26 30.68 18.99
N LEU A 317 7.34 29.73 18.86
CA LEU A 317 6.43 29.35 19.95
C LEU A 317 7.17 28.70 21.13
N LEU A 318 8.21 27.90 20.88
CA LEU A 318 9.03 27.29 21.94
C LEU A 318 9.87 28.33 22.72
N ALA A 319 10.25 29.43 22.05
CA ALA A 319 11.02 30.54 22.64
C ALA A 319 10.14 31.59 23.33
N SER A 320 8.82 31.55 23.14
CA SER A 320 7.88 32.47 23.80
C SER A 320 7.80 32.18 25.30
N GLU A 321 7.43 33.17 26.08
CA GLU A 321 7.26 33.06 27.54
C GLU A 321 5.99 32.28 27.94
N GLU A 322 5.09 32.03 27.00
CA GLU A 322 3.89 31.25 27.24
C GLU A 322 4.25 29.78 27.57
N LYS A 323 3.69 29.26 28.65
CA LYS A 323 3.83 27.85 29.08
C LYS A 323 2.96 26.92 28.23
N ILE A 324 3.17 26.89 26.91
CA ILE A 324 2.44 26.03 25.99
C ILE A 324 3.09 24.65 25.99
N SER A 325 2.29 23.58 26.05
CA SER A 325 2.80 22.20 25.94
C SER A 325 3.41 21.93 24.55
N ILE A 326 4.35 20.98 24.47
CA ILE A 326 4.94 20.57 23.16
C ILE A 326 3.87 20.02 22.22
N GLU A 327 2.90 19.31 22.77
CA GLU A 327 1.76 18.78 22.04
C GLU A 327 0.89 19.89 21.44
N GLU A 328 0.56 20.89 22.24
CA GLU A 328 -0.21 22.07 21.80
C GLU A 328 0.52 22.86 20.72
N ILE A 329 1.85 22.99 20.80
CA ILE A 329 2.65 23.63 19.75
C ILE A 329 2.55 22.81 18.46
N GLY A 330 2.65 21.47 18.54
CA GLY A 330 2.47 20.61 17.38
C GLY A 330 1.12 20.81 16.68
N ILE A 331 0.04 20.97 17.46
CA ILE A 331 -1.30 21.24 16.96
C ILE A 331 -1.35 22.62 16.27
N ARG A 332 -0.83 23.67 16.93
CA ARG A 332 -0.85 25.07 16.42
C ARG A 332 -0.08 25.22 15.12
N VAL A 333 1.00 24.46 14.92
CA VAL A 333 1.76 24.51 13.66
C VAL A 333 1.28 23.51 12.61
N GLY A 334 0.15 22.81 12.84
CA GLY A 334 -0.46 21.87 11.88
C GLY A 334 0.19 20.49 11.82
N ILE A 335 0.92 20.07 12.88
CA ILE A 335 1.47 18.73 13.06
C ILE A 335 0.94 18.12 14.37
N PRO A 336 -0.34 17.72 14.45
CA PRO A 336 -0.99 17.34 15.72
C PRO A 336 -0.47 16.04 16.32
N GLN A 337 0.22 15.18 15.55
CA GLN A 337 0.78 13.94 16.08
C GLN A 337 2.15 14.20 16.73
N ASN A 338 2.22 14.10 18.03
CA ASN A 338 3.44 14.38 18.82
C ASN A 338 4.68 13.62 18.32
N TYR A 339 4.54 12.35 17.92
CA TYR A 339 5.64 11.58 17.32
C TYR A 339 6.13 12.18 16.00
N ASN A 340 5.23 12.61 15.12
CA ASN A 340 5.58 13.21 13.84
C ASN A 340 6.21 14.59 14.05
N PHE A 341 5.68 15.39 14.97
CA PHE A 341 6.23 16.70 15.33
C PHE A 341 7.68 16.58 15.84
N SER A 342 7.90 15.73 16.83
CA SER A 342 9.24 15.50 17.40
C SER A 342 10.24 14.97 16.36
N ARG A 343 9.80 14.10 15.45
CA ARG A 343 10.64 13.58 14.36
C ARG A 343 11.05 14.67 13.38
N TRP A 344 10.09 15.50 12.93
CA TRP A 344 10.37 16.59 12.01
C TRP A 344 11.22 17.67 12.65
N PHE A 345 10.92 18.00 13.91
CA PHE A 345 11.71 18.98 14.66
C PHE A 345 13.18 18.56 14.76
N ARG A 346 13.42 17.28 15.10
CA ARG A 346 14.77 16.73 15.16
C ARG A 346 15.45 16.67 13.79
N ALA A 347 14.71 16.39 12.73
CA ALA A 347 15.26 16.36 11.37
C ALA A 347 15.70 17.74 10.86
N VAL A 348 15.10 18.83 11.35
CA VAL A 348 15.41 20.21 10.95
C VAL A 348 16.43 20.87 11.90
N THR A 349 16.44 20.49 13.19
CA THR A 349 17.22 21.19 14.24
C THR A 349 18.29 20.33 14.90
N ASP A 350 18.35 19.02 14.58
CA ASP A 350 19.17 18.00 15.25
C ASP A 350 18.87 17.79 16.72
N MET A 351 17.85 18.48 17.27
CA MET A 351 17.43 18.43 18.67
C MET A 351 15.97 18.00 18.81
N THR A 352 15.59 17.49 20.00
CA THR A 352 14.16 17.33 20.33
C THR A 352 13.55 18.69 20.72
N PRO A 353 12.22 18.90 20.56
CA PRO A 353 11.54 20.12 20.98
C PRO A 353 11.79 20.47 22.45
N PHE A 354 11.88 19.45 23.31
CA PHE A 354 12.16 19.62 24.73
C PHE A 354 13.59 20.11 25.01
N GLN A 355 14.59 19.52 24.33
CA GLN A 355 15.98 19.96 24.43
C GLN A 355 16.15 21.39 23.95
N TYR A 356 15.56 21.74 22.81
CA TYR A 356 15.60 23.07 22.24
C TYR A 356 15.00 24.13 23.19
N ARG A 357 13.81 23.88 23.76
CA ARG A 357 13.19 24.75 24.76
C ARG A 357 14.09 24.95 25.98
N ARG A 358 14.67 23.86 26.51
CA ARG A 358 15.55 23.94 27.69
C ARG A 358 16.80 24.79 27.41
N GLU A 359 17.41 24.67 26.25
CA GLU A 359 18.59 25.45 25.89
C GLU A 359 18.28 26.95 25.77
N ILE A 360 17.16 27.31 25.15
CA ILE A 360 16.76 28.73 25.05
C ILE A 360 16.47 29.31 26.42
N LEU A 361 15.75 28.60 27.29
CA LEU A 361 15.43 29.08 28.62
C LEU A 361 16.69 29.19 29.52
N SER A 362 17.62 28.23 29.39
CA SER A 362 18.90 28.30 30.13
C SER A 362 19.83 29.40 29.58
N GLY A 363 19.77 29.74 28.28
CA GLY A 363 20.48 30.85 27.70
C GLY A 363 19.95 32.21 28.12
N LYS A 364 18.64 32.35 28.30
CA LYS A 364 18.02 33.61 28.82
C LYS A 364 18.41 33.88 30.29
N GLN A 365 18.50 32.83 31.12
CA GLN A 365 18.90 32.96 32.53
C GLN A 365 20.38 33.36 32.77
N LYS A 366 21.25 33.24 31.75
CA LYS A 366 22.66 33.65 31.87
C LYS A 366 22.93 35.11 31.50
N PHE A 367 21.92 35.82 31.05
CA PHE A 367 22.01 37.24 30.61
C PHE A 367 21.13 38.17 31.47
N GLU A 368 20.43 37.67 32.47
CA GLU A 368 19.86 38.44 33.59
C GLU A 368 20.78 38.34 34.82
#